data_1857eccb0ede6affc6b9e869c1328528
#
_entry.id   1857eccb0ede6affc6b9e869c1328528
#
_cell.length_a   1.000
_cell.length_b   1.000
_cell.length_c   1.000
_cell.angle_alpha   90.00
_cell.angle_beta   90.00
_cell.angle_gamma   90.00
#
_symmetry.space_group_name_H-M   'P 1'
#
loop_
_entity.id
_entity.type
_entity.pdbx_description
1 polymer ?
#
loop_
_entity_poly.entity_id
_entity_poly.type
_entity_poly.pdbx_seq_one_letter_code
_entity_poly.pdbx_strand_id
1 'polypeptide(L)'
;VNDKQVTYRLHKGNDVFWGEAGCGRGGDDCSAIMHKIVRVAGMEQSVVVSAEQIAKAMGDEGKVVFYGIYFDTDKATLKAESAPTLAEMAKWLKTNAGTNVFIVGHTDMQGPVERNQKLSRDRAGAVIAALTKEHGINTARLLADGVGPLAPVASNANEAGRAKNRRVEMVLR
;
A
#
# COMPACT_ATOMS: atom_id res chain seq x y z
N VAL A 1 23.57 -41.85 -9.41
CA VAL A 1 23.06 -41.79 -8.03
C VAL A 1 21.92 -40.78 -8.02
N ASN A 2 20.66 -41.25 -8.01
CA ASN A 2 19.51 -40.36 -7.99
C ASN A 2 19.25 -39.93 -6.55
N ASP A 3 19.67 -38.71 -6.19
CA ASP A 3 19.19 -38.05 -5.00
C ASP A 3 17.70 -37.72 -5.21
N LYS A 4 16.82 -38.45 -4.54
CA LYS A 4 15.39 -38.15 -4.57
C LYS A 4 15.15 -36.98 -3.63
N GLN A 5 14.93 -35.81 -4.23
CA GLN A 5 14.56 -34.58 -3.53
C GLN A 5 13.15 -34.20 -3.93
N VAL A 6 12.31 -33.89 -2.95
CA VAL A 6 10.93 -33.43 -3.16
C VAL A 6 10.77 -32.05 -2.54
N THR A 7 10.31 -31.10 -3.33
CA THR A 7 9.93 -29.78 -2.85
C THR A 7 8.41 -29.73 -2.71
N TYR A 8 7.91 -29.22 -1.60
CA TYR A 8 6.48 -29.12 -1.33
C TYR A 8 6.13 -27.74 -0.79
N ARG A 9 4.88 -27.37 -0.97
CA ARG A 9 4.30 -26.12 -0.47
C ARG A 9 3.07 -26.43 0.37
N LEU A 10 3.04 -25.94 1.60
CA LEU A 10 1.91 -26.09 2.52
C LEU A 10 1.31 -24.71 2.83
N HIS A 11 -0.01 -24.66 2.92
CA HIS A 11 -0.76 -23.50 3.37
C HIS A 11 -1.38 -23.79 4.73
N LYS A 12 -1.16 -22.90 5.72
CA LYS A 12 -1.80 -22.96 7.03
C LYS A 12 -2.30 -21.58 7.41
N GLY A 13 -3.58 -21.31 7.19
CA GLY A 13 -4.15 -19.96 7.29
C GLY A 13 -3.53 -19.05 6.24
N ASN A 14 -3.01 -17.90 6.66
CA ASN A 14 -2.32 -16.94 5.79
C ASN A 14 -0.82 -17.25 5.61
N ASP A 15 -0.30 -18.24 6.30
CA ASP A 15 1.10 -18.63 6.20
C ASP A 15 1.35 -19.61 5.05
N VAL A 16 2.44 -19.42 4.34
CA VAL A 16 2.96 -20.30 3.30
C VAL A 16 4.27 -20.91 3.79
N PHE A 17 4.35 -22.23 3.80
CA PHE A 17 5.55 -22.97 4.15
C PHE A 17 6.09 -23.64 2.89
N TRP A 18 7.38 -23.44 2.62
CA TRP A 18 8.11 -24.21 1.61
C TRP A 18 8.99 -25.20 2.30
N GLY A 19 8.94 -26.45 1.88
CA GLY A 19 9.75 -27.51 2.42
C GLY A 19 10.47 -28.29 1.34
N GLU A 20 11.66 -28.72 1.67
CA GLU A 20 12.44 -29.70 0.92
C GLU A 20 12.60 -30.96 1.78
N ALA A 21 12.31 -32.11 1.22
CA ALA A 21 12.60 -33.40 1.81
C ALA A 21 13.54 -34.15 0.89
N GLY A 22 14.66 -34.61 1.40
CA GLY A 22 15.65 -35.38 0.65
C GLY A 22 16.16 -36.57 1.46
N CYS A 23 16.54 -37.62 0.76
CA CYS A 23 17.24 -38.77 1.35
C CYS A 23 18.74 -38.50 1.37
N GLY A 24 19.37 -38.63 2.54
CA GLY A 24 20.84 -38.60 2.67
C GLY A 24 21.49 -39.85 2.07
N ARG A 25 22.73 -39.72 1.62
CA ARG A 25 23.54 -40.81 1.04
C ARG A 25 23.79 -41.95 2.06
N GLY A 26 23.35 -43.15 1.71
CA GLY A 26 23.68 -44.33 2.47
C GLY A 26 22.89 -45.56 2.02
N GLY A 27 23.26 -46.20 0.88
CA GLY A 27 22.67 -47.46 0.43
C GLY A 27 21.25 -47.39 -0.10
N ASP A 28 20.64 -48.56 -0.35
CA ASP A 28 19.28 -48.68 -0.86
C ASP A 28 18.18 -48.30 0.15
N ASP A 29 18.56 -48.00 1.40
CA ASP A 29 17.66 -47.51 2.44
C ASP A 29 17.86 -46.03 2.72
N CYS A 30 16.75 -45.28 2.72
CA CYS A 30 16.69 -43.90 3.11
C CYS A 30 16.85 -43.78 4.63
N SER A 31 18.11 -43.78 5.11
CA SER A 31 18.44 -43.82 6.55
C SER A 31 18.31 -42.47 7.25
N ALA A 32 18.17 -41.37 6.51
CA ALA A 32 17.92 -40.05 7.07
C ALA A 32 17.07 -39.19 6.12
N ILE A 33 15.97 -38.67 6.64
CA ILE A 33 15.14 -37.69 5.94
C ILE A 33 15.50 -36.31 6.49
N MET A 34 16.10 -35.48 5.66
CA MET A 34 16.32 -34.06 6.02
C MET A 34 15.12 -33.24 5.59
N HIS A 35 14.47 -32.58 6.53
CA HIS A 35 13.43 -31.59 6.27
C HIS A 35 13.97 -30.19 6.50
N LYS A 36 13.99 -29.37 5.46
CA LYS A 36 14.22 -27.93 5.56
C LYS A 36 12.88 -27.24 5.34
N ILE A 37 12.32 -26.64 6.38
CA ILE A 37 11.06 -25.89 6.28
C ILE A 37 11.39 -24.41 6.42
N VAL A 38 11.07 -23.63 5.41
CA VAL A 38 11.14 -22.17 5.44
C VAL A 38 9.72 -21.65 5.53
N ARG A 39 9.38 -21.03 6.65
CA ARG A 39 8.14 -20.26 6.76
C ARG A 39 8.35 -18.97 5.97
N VAL A 40 7.69 -18.83 4.84
CA VAL A 40 7.46 -17.54 4.25
C VAL A 40 6.28 -16.95 5.03
N ALA A 41 6.58 -16.22 6.11
CA ALA A 41 5.60 -15.29 6.63
C ALA A 41 5.21 -14.42 5.45
N GLY A 42 3.91 -14.42 5.08
CA GLY A 42 3.44 -13.41 4.15
C GLY A 42 3.98 -12.09 4.73
N MET A 43 4.81 -11.37 3.98
CA MET A 43 5.07 -9.99 4.32
C MET A 43 3.66 -9.38 4.35
N GLU A 44 3.13 -9.15 5.54
CA GLU A 44 2.14 -8.10 5.69
C GLU A 44 2.87 -6.87 5.17
N GLN A 45 2.69 -6.58 3.90
CA GLN A 45 2.94 -5.24 3.42
C GLN A 45 1.92 -4.41 4.21
N SER A 46 2.38 -3.89 5.34
CA SER A 46 1.68 -2.85 6.04
C SER A 46 1.59 -1.72 5.02
N VAL A 47 0.47 -1.65 4.32
CA VAL A 47 0.15 -0.58 3.36
C VAL A 47 -0.07 0.72 4.15
N VAL A 48 -0.06 0.62 5.48
CA VAL A 48 -0.19 1.73 6.42
C VAL A 48 1.19 2.30 6.71
N VAL A 49 1.44 3.49 6.21
CA VAL A 49 2.64 4.27 6.51
C VAL A 49 2.49 4.90 7.89
N SER A 50 3.40 4.62 8.84
CA SER A 50 3.32 5.16 10.20
C SER A 50 3.60 6.68 10.23
N ALA A 51 3.17 7.36 11.30
CA ALA A 51 3.41 8.79 11.46
C ALA A 51 4.92 9.15 11.45
N GLU A 52 5.78 8.25 11.95
CA GLU A 52 7.24 8.40 11.93
C GLU A 52 7.80 8.28 10.49
N GLN A 53 7.27 7.34 9.70
CA GLN A 53 7.63 7.21 8.28
C GLN A 53 7.13 8.41 7.47
N ILE A 54 5.93 8.92 7.78
CA ILE A 54 5.41 10.16 7.20
C ILE A 54 6.35 11.31 7.51
N ALA A 55 6.78 11.48 8.78
CA ALA A 55 7.70 12.55 9.18
C ALA A 55 9.02 12.48 8.41
N LYS A 56 9.58 11.27 8.26
CA LYS A 56 10.81 11.07 7.49
C LYS A 56 10.62 11.45 6.01
N ALA A 57 9.59 10.92 5.35
CA ALA A 57 9.33 11.19 3.94
C ALA A 57 9.06 12.69 3.68
N MET A 58 8.31 13.35 4.58
CA MET A 58 8.07 14.79 4.50
C MET A 58 9.35 15.62 4.65
N GLY A 59 10.28 15.18 5.49
CA GLY A 59 11.59 15.83 5.64
C GLY A 59 12.52 15.62 4.45
N ASP A 60 12.53 14.41 3.90
CA ASP A 60 13.47 14.02 2.85
C ASP A 60 12.97 14.44 1.45
N GLU A 61 11.67 14.28 1.18
CA GLU A 61 11.08 14.39 -0.17
C GLU A 61 10.02 15.51 -0.29
N GLY A 62 9.58 16.09 0.83
CA GLY A 62 8.48 17.05 0.86
C GLY A 62 7.10 16.42 0.57
N LYS A 63 7.02 15.11 0.42
CA LYS A 63 5.79 14.37 0.16
C LYS A 63 5.83 12.95 0.69
N VAL A 64 4.66 12.34 0.80
CA VAL A 64 4.50 10.92 1.11
C VAL A 64 3.38 10.29 0.28
N VAL A 65 3.60 9.04 -0.14
CA VAL A 65 2.67 8.26 -0.95
C VAL A 65 1.90 7.29 -0.06
N PHE A 66 0.57 7.25 -0.22
CA PHE A 66 -0.32 6.33 0.48
C PHE A 66 -0.98 5.36 -0.49
N TYR A 67 -0.71 4.08 -0.31
CA TYR A 67 -1.40 2.98 -1.01
C TYR A 67 -2.54 2.38 -0.19
N GLY A 68 -2.61 2.69 1.11
CA GLY A 68 -3.63 2.21 2.05
C GLY A 68 -4.90 3.05 2.11
N ILE A 69 -5.16 3.88 1.11
CA ILE A 69 -6.41 4.63 0.96
C ILE A 69 -7.23 3.97 -0.16
N TYR A 70 -8.34 3.37 0.21
CA TYR A 70 -9.18 2.58 -0.69
C TYR A 70 -10.52 3.28 -0.96
N PHE A 71 -10.98 3.17 -2.19
CA PHE A 71 -12.26 3.72 -2.64
C PHE A 71 -13.10 2.64 -3.31
N ASP A 72 -14.40 2.86 -3.36
CA ASP A 72 -15.26 2.08 -4.23
C ASP A 72 -14.88 2.30 -5.70
N THR A 73 -15.15 1.29 -6.51
CA THR A 73 -14.88 1.36 -7.96
C THR A 73 -15.59 2.56 -8.58
N ASP A 74 -14.85 3.38 -9.31
CA ASP A 74 -15.31 4.60 -9.98
C ASP A 74 -15.98 5.65 -9.07
N LYS A 75 -15.78 5.57 -7.74
CA LYS A 75 -16.35 6.50 -6.77
C LYS A 75 -15.26 7.16 -5.91
N ALA A 76 -15.65 8.22 -5.21
CA ALA A 76 -14.84 8.88 -4.18
C ALA A 76 -15.26 8.43 -2.75
N THR A 77 -16.10 7.40 -2.63
CA THR A 77 -16.49 6.85 -1.33
C THR A 77 -15.33 6.07 -0.74
N LEU A 78 -14.85 6.51 0.42
CA LEU A 78 -13.80 5.81 1.18
C LEU A 78 -14.32 4.49 1.73
N LYS A 79 -13.50 3.45 1.65
CA LYS A 79 -13.76 2.17 2.30
C LYS A 79 -13.21 2.17 3.72
N ALA A 80 -13.82 1.34 4.60
CA ALA A 80 -13.43 1.23 6.00
C ALA A 80 -11.96 0.82 6.20
N GLU A 81 -11.41 0.06 5.27
CA GLU A 81 -10.01 -0.36 5.27
C GLU A 81 -9.01 0.80 5.18
N SER A 82 -9.46 2.00 4.81
CA SER A 82 -8.64 3.22 4.80
C SER A 82 -8.40 3.81 6.21
N ALA A 83 -9.21 3.42 7.21
CA ALA A 83 -9.19 4.03 8.54
C ALA A 83 -7.82 3.99 9.23
N PRO A 84 -7.02 2.90 9.19
CA PRO A 84 -5.69 2.89 9.80
C PRO A 84 -4.74 3.92 9.17
N THR A 85 -4.77 4.06 7.84
CA THR A 85 -3.94 5.05 7.12
C THR A 85 -4.35 6.48 7.46
N LEU A 86 -5.67 6.75 7.50
CA LEU A 86 -6.20 8.07 7.89
C LEU A 86 -5.81 8.44 9.33
N ALA A 87 -5.79 7.46 10.25
CA ALA A 87 -5.37 7.67 11.63
C ALA A 87 -3.88 8.09 11.73
N GLU A 88 -2.99 7.44 10.99
CA GLU A 88 -1.56 7.79 10.97
C GLU A 88 -1.32 9.16 10.31
N MET A 89 -2.02 9.47 9.20
CA MET A 89 -2.00 10.82 8.61
C MET A 89 -2.43 11.88 9.62
N ALA A 90 -3.53 11.63 10.33
CA ALA A 90 -4.06 12.55 11.33
C ALA A 90 -3.11 12.72 12.53
N LYS A 91 -2.47 11.62 12.98
CA LYS A 91 -1.47 11.65 14.05
C LYS A 91 -0.30 12.58 13.67
N TRP A 92 0.24 12.42 12.47
CA TRP A 92 1.31 13.29 11.97
C TRP A 92 0.85 14.75 11.85
N LEU A 93 -0.33 15.02 11.28
CA LEU A 93 -0.89 16.37 11.13
C LEU A 93 -1.14 17.05 12.48
N LYS A 94 -1.52 16.32 13.51
CA LYS A 94 -1.69 16.86 14.88
C LYS A 94 -0.36 17.21 15.52
N THR A 95 0.65 16.38 15.35
CA THR A 95 2.01 16.64 15.86
C THR A 95 2.65 17.84 15.15
N ASN A 96 2.32 18.07 13.86
CA ASN A 96 2.85 19.16 13.05
C ASN A 96 1.79 20.24 12.78
N ALA A 97 1.24 20.83 13.84
CA ALA A 97 0.07 21.71 13.79
C ALA A 97 0.22 22.96 12.89
N GLY A 98 1.45 23.46 12.70
CA GLY A 98 1.75 24.60 11.82
C GLY A 98 1.88 24.26 10.34
N THR A 99 1.88 22.97 9.96
CA THR A 99 2.12 22.54 8.59
C THR A 99 0.83 22.51 7.78
N ASN A 100 0.88 23.06 6.58
CA ASN A 100 -0.18 22.98 5.58
C ASN A 100 0.22 21.98 4.49
N VAL A 101 -0.76 21.23 3.95
CA VAL A 101 -0.50 20.18 2.96
C VAL A 101 -1.54 20.19 1.84
N PHE A 102 -1.11 19.74 0.68
CA PHE A 102 -2.01 19.25 -0.37
C PHE A 102 -2.27 17.76 -0.17
N ILE A 103 -3.52 17.35 -0.41
CA ILE A 103 -3.89 15.96 -0.62
C ILE A 103 -4.14 15.81 -2.11
N VAL A 104 -3.33 14.98 -2.78
CA VAL A 104 -3.33 14.86 -4.23
C VAL A 104 -3.76 13.45 -4.63
N GLY A 105 -4.86 13.35 -5.37
CA GLY A 105 -5.35 12.08 -5.89
C GLY A 105 -4.74 11.73 -7.25
N HIS A 106 -4.54 10.44 -7.47
CA HIS A 106 -4.04 9.88 -8.73
C HIS A 106 -4.93 8.72 -9.19
N THR A 107 -4.96 8.48 -10.49
CA THR A 107 -5.61 7.33 -11.12
C THR A 107 -4.62 6.56 -12.00
N ASP A 108 -5.02 5.39 -12.43
CA ASP A 108 -4.41 4.75 -13.59
C ASP A 108 -4.92 5.39 -14.90
N MET A 109 -4.46 4.85 -16.05
CA MET A 109 -4.78 5.39 -17.38
C MET A 109 -6.11 4.84 -17.95
N GLN A 110 -6.92 4.14 -17.16
CA GLN A 110 -8.20 3.61 -17.65
C GLN A 110 -9.29 4.69 -17.70
N GLY A 111 -9.89 4.87 -18.87
CA GLY A 111 -10.96 5.86 -19.09
C GLY A 111 -10.47 7.25 -19.51
N PRO A 112 -11.40 8.19 -19.74
CA PRO A 112 -11.09 9.55 -20.17
C PRO A 112 -10.29 10.34 -19.12
N VAL A 113 -9.33 11.14 -19.58
CA VAL A 113 -8.44 11.93 -18.73
C VAL A 113 -9.21 12.91 -17.85
N GLU A 114 -10.15 13.64 -18.42
CA GLU A 114 -10.96 14.65 -17.72
C GLU A 114 -11.78 14.02 -16.59
N ARG A 115 -12.37 12.84 -16.84
CA ARG A 115 -13.09 12.07 -15.82
C ARG A 115 -12.16 11.65 -14.69
N ASN A 116 -10.97 11.17 -15.03
CA ASN A 116 -9.97 10.72 -14.08
C ASN A 116 -9.40 11.89 -13.24
N GLN A 117 -9.20 13.05 -13.84
CA GLN A 117 -8.81 14.25 -13.10
C GLN A 117 -9.88 14.67 -12.10
N LYS A 118 -11.16 14.69 -12.52
CA LYS A 118 -12.26 14.97 -11.60
C LYS A 118 -12.34 13.93 -10.49
N LEU A 119 -12.32 12.63 -10.83
CA LEU A 119 -12.38 11.54 -9.85
C LEU A 119 -11.25 11.61 -8.83
N SER A 120 -10.02 11.87 -9.28
CA SER A 120 -8.86 11.98 -8.39
C SER A 120 -8.98 13.17 -7.43
N ARG A 121 -9.49 14.31 -7.87
CA ARG A 121 -9.79 15.47 -7.02
C ARG A 121 -10.91 15.18 -6.02
N ASP A 122 -11.99 14.54 -6.46
CA ASP A 122 -13.11 14.17 -5.59
C ASP A 122 -12.64 13.19 -4.49
N ARG A 123 -11.75 12.25 -4.82
CA ARG A 123 -11.12 11.33 -3.86
C ARG A 123 -10.25 12.05 -2.84
N ALA A 124 -9.43 13.00 -3.27
CA ALA A 124 -8.65 13.84 -2.36
C ALA A 124 -9.56 14.64 -1.42
N GLY A 125 -10.67 15.17 -1.93
CA GLY A 125 -11.70 15.83 -1.13
C GLY A 125 -12.33 14.91 -0.08
N ALA A 126 -12.60 13.65 -0.42
CA ALA A 126 -13.14 12.67 0.52
C ALA A 126 -12.15 12.36 1.65
N VAL A 127 -10.84 12.26 1.35
CA VAL A 127 -9.79 12.12 2.38
C VAL A 127 -9.77 13.32 3.32
N ILE A 128 -9.82 14.55 2.80
CA ILE A 128 -9.90 15.77 3.63
C ILE A 128 -11.14 15.76 4.51
N ALA A 129 -12.30 15.38 3.95
CA ALA A 129 -13.54 15.30 4.71
C ALA A 129 -13.44 14.32 5.90
N ALA A 130 -12.81 13.15 5.68
CA ALA A 130 -12.57 12.16 6.73
C ALA A 130 -11.59 12.70 7.79
N LEU A 131 -10.44 13.25 7.38
CA LEU A 131 -9.46 13.85 8.30
C LEU A 131 -10.08 14.97 9.16
N THR A 132 -10.96 15.77 8.58
CA THR A 132 -11.63 16.86 9.28
C THR A 132 -12.71 16.35 10.24
N LYS A 133 -13.63 15.50 9.74
CA LYS A 133 -14.81 15.07 10.50
C LYS A 133 -14.48 14.04 11.59
N GLU A 134 -13.63 13.07 11.27
CA GLU A 134 -13.34 11.94 12.14
C GLU A 134 -12.13 12.19 13.03
N HIS A 135 -11.17 12.98 12.56
CA HIS A 135 -9.91 13.20 13.26
C HIS A 135 -9.71 14.65 13.77
N GLY A 136 -10.61 15.57 13.42
CA GLY A 136 -10.57 16.94 13.91
C GLY A 136 -9.45 17.80 13.33
N ILE A 137 -8.94 17.47 12.14
CA ILE A 137 -7.93 18.29 11.45
C ILE A 137 -8.59 19.55 10.87
N ASN A 138 -7.99 20.73 11.11
CA ASN A 138 -8.51 21.98 10.57
C ASN A 138 -8.45 21.98 9.03
N THR A 139 -9.61 22.14 8.40
CA THR A 139 -9.76 22.17 6.94
C THR A 139 -8.89 23.24 6.27
N ALA A 140 -8.67 24.38 6.90
CA ALA A 140 -7.85 25.47 6.36
C ALA A 140 -6.39 25.05 6.05
N ARG A 141 -5.92 23.97 6.67
CA ARG A 141 -4.59 23.40 6.47
C ARG A 141 -4.50 22.45 5.29
N LEU A 142 -5.64 22.02 4.74
CA LEU A 142 -5.74 20.94 3.78
C LEU A 142 -6.32 21.46 2.46
N LEU A 143 -5.64 21.21 1.35
CA LEU A 143 -6.14 21.51 0.02
C LEU A 143 -6.20 20.23 -0.82
N ALA A 144 -7.35 19.98 -1.44
CA ALA A 144 -7.53 18.85 -2.35
C ALA A 144 -7.15 19.22 -3.77
N ASP A 145 -6.37 18.36 -4.42
CA ASP A 145 -6.21 18.40 -5.86
C ASP A 145 -6.13 16.98 -6.46
N GLY A 146 -6.22 16.90 -7.79
CA GLY A 146 -6.19 15.65 -8.51
C GLY A 146 -5.58 15.80 -9.87
N VAL A 147 -4.54 15.00 -10.14
CA VAL A 147 -3.83 15.01 -11.42
C VAL A 147 -4.27 13.89 -12.36
N GLY A 148 -5.22 13.06 -11.92
CA GLY A 148 -5.68 11.91 -12.71
C GLY A 148 -4.54 10.99 -13.08
N PRO A 149 -4.42 10.58 -14.36
CA PRO A 149 -3.41 9.64 -14.82
C PRO A 149 -2.09 10.31 -15.24
N LEU A 150 -1.96 11.63 -15.11
CA LEU A 150 -0.87 12.40 -15.75
C LEU A 150 0.49 12.28 -15.05
N ALA A 151 0.55 11.72 -13.83
CA ALA A 151 1.79 11.51 -13.09
C ALA A 151 1.93 10.01 -12.68
N PRO A 152 2.15 9.10 -13.63
CA PRO A 152 2.31 7.69 -13.32
C PRO A 152 3.64 7.42 -12.62
N VAL A 153 3.63 6.52 -11.62
CA VAL A 153 4.83 6.03 -10.94
C VAL A 153 5.21 4.62 -11.39
N ALA A 154 4.34 3.99 -12.18
CA ALA A 154 4.57 2.68 -12.78
C ALA A 154 3.87 2.55 -14.12
N SER A 155 4.25 1.53 -14.91
CA SER A 155 3.62 1.25 -16.19
C SER A 155 2.13 0.90 -16.03
N ASN A 156 1.27 1.47 -16.88
CA ASN A 156 -0.16 1.15 -16.94
C ASN A 156 -0.45 -0.14 -17.76
N ALA A 157 0.57 -0.80 -18.31
CA ALA A 157 0.40 -1.98 -19.15
C ALA A 157 -0.15 -3.20 -18.41
N ASN A 158 0.12 -3.30 -17.11
CA ASN A 158 -0.33 -4.42 -16.26
C ASN A 158 -1.03 -3.92 -14.99
N GLU A 159 -1.77 -4.81 -14.32
CA GLU A 159 -2.53 -4.46 -13.13
C GLU A 159 -1.63 -4.05 -11.94
N ALA A 160 -0.48 -4.69 -11.77
CA ALA A 160 0.45 -4.35 -10.71
C ALA A 160 0.95 -2.90 -10.81
N GLY A 161 1.20 -2.43 -12.03
CA GLY A 161 1.58 -1.03 -12.27
C GLY A 161 0.40 -0.06 -12.12
N ARG A 162 -0.78 -0.42 -12.66
CA ARG A 162 -2.00 0.38 -12.46
C ARG A 162 -2.35 0.55 -10.98
N ALA A 163 -2.22 -0.51 -10.18
CA ALA A 163 -2.46 -0.45 -8.74
C ALA A 163 -1.55 0.58 -8.03
N LYS A 164 -0.30 0.70 -8.45
CA LYS A 164 0.62 1.73 -7.95
C LYS A 164 0.23 3.14 -8.39
N ASN A 165 -0.39 3.28 -9.55
CA ASN A 165 -0.83 4.59 -10.05
C ASN A 165 -2.11 5.07 -9.33
N ARG A 166 -2.98 4.17 -8.87
CA ARG A 166 -4.16 4.49 -8.05
C ARG A 166 -3.75 4.74 -6.60
N ARG A 167 -3.32 5.95 -6.30
CA ARG A 167 -2.77 6.34 -4.99
C ARG A 167 -3.22 7.73 -4.56
N VAL A 168 -2.94 8.04 -3.30
CA VAL A 168 -3.06 9.39 -2.74
C VAL A 168 -1.68 9.84 -2.27
N GLU A 169 -1.33 11.08 -2.53
CA GLU A 169 -0.11 11.71 -2.01
C GLU A 169 -0.49 12.84 -1.04
N MET A 170 0.30 13.01 0.02
CA MET A 170 0.28 14.20 0.87
C MET A 170 1.58 14.96 0.61
N VAL A 171 1.46 16.23 0.24
CA VAL A 171 2.56 17.07 -0.23
C VAL A 171 2.63 18.32 0.63
N LEU A 172 3.81 18.74 1.06
CA LEU A 172 4.00 20.00 1.78
C LEU A 172 3.59 21.19 0.91
N ARG A 173 2.95 22.17 1.56
CA ARG A 173 2.53 23.41 0.92
C ARG A 173 3.45 24.57 1.31
#